data_347201a45868d3fe2eebe39eae264d3f
#
_entry.id   347201a45868d3fe2eebe39eae264d3f
#
_cell.length_a   1.000
_cell.length_b   1.000
_cell.length_c   1.000
_cell.angle_alpha   90.00
_cell.angle_beta   90.00
_cell.angle_gamma   90.00
#
_symmetry.space_group_name_H-M   'P 1'
#
loop_
_entity.id
_entity.type
_entity.pdbx_description
1 polymer ?
#
loop_
_entity_poly.entity_id
_entity_poly.type
_entity_poly.pdbx_seq_one_letter_code
_entity_poly.pdbx_strand_id
1 'polypeptide(L)'
;EMIPQFVHEWENGYKIVCAIKSSSKENKLMYWARSCYYKMIKKMSSVEQIEHFTGFALYDRDFINVLKNLNDPPPFIRGIVAELGFKRKDIEFEQPKRKAGKTHNNFYSLYDAAMLSFTSYTKMGLRIATFAGFGIGILSFVIGSVYLTMKLIWWDRFPGGTAPAI
;
A
#
# COMPACT_ATOMS: atom_id res chain seq x y z
N GLU A 1 -3.71 -30.12 3.84
CA GLU A 1 -2.62 -30.64 4.69
C GLU A 1 -1.27 -30.10 4.20
N MET A 2 -1.04 -28.79 4.36
CA MET A 2 0.19 -28.11 3.88
C MET A 2 1.30 -28.05 4.93
N ILE A 3 0.96 -28.27 6.21
CA ILE A 3 1.91 -28.11 7.33
C ILE A 3 3.16 -28.97 7.15
N PRO A 4 3.06 -30.28 6.77
CA PRO A 4 4.25 -31.11 6.55
C PRO A 4 5.15 -30.58 5.42
N GLN A 5 4.55 -30.03 4.34
CA GLN A 5 5.30 -29.43 3.24
C GLN A 5 6.06 -28.17 3.70
N PHE A 6 5.45 -27.37 4.57
CA PHE A 6 6.09 -26.17 5.12
C PHE A 6 7.29 -26.53 6.00
N VAL A 7 7.15 -27.57 6.84
CA VAL A 7 8.23 -28.06 7.70
C VAL A 7 9.38 -28.60 6.85
N HIS A 8 9.07 -29.38 5.82
CA HIS A 8 10.07 -29.92 4.91
C HIS A 8 10.90 -28.79 4.22
N GLU A 9 10.24 -27.75 3.73
CA GLU A 9 10.96 -26.62 3.12
C GLU A 9 11.75 -25.82 4.15
N TRP A 10 11.26 -25.71 5.38
CA TRP A 10 12.01 -25.07 6.46
C TRP A 10 13.28 -25.88 6.81
N GLU A 11 13.19 -27.20 6.88
CA GLU A 11 14.34 -28.08 7.07
C GLU A 11 15.37 -27.95 5.93
N ASN A 12 14.93 -27.65 4.70
CA ASN A 12 15.78 -27.33 3.56
C ASN A 12 16.45 -25.94 3.65
N GLY A 13 16.28 -25.24 4.78
CA GLY A 13 16.95 -23.99 5.09
C GLY A 13 16.22 -22.73 4.64
N TYR A 14 14.93 -22.82 4.29
CA TYR A 14 14.11 -21.63 4.07
C TYR A 14 13.61 -21.10 5.41
N LYS A 15 13.81 -19.80 5.63
CA LYS A 15 13.40 -19.14 6.89
C LYS A 15 11.94 -18.71 6.90
N ILE A 16 11.34 -18.54 5.73
CA ILE A 16 9.94 -18.20 5.55
C ILE A 16 9.35 -19.09 4.47
N VAL A 17 8.23 -19.77 4.75
CA VAL A 17 7.50 -20.56 3.75
C VAL A 17 6.09 -20.02 3.64
N CYS A 18 5.78 -19.39 2.50
CA CYS A 18 4.52 -18.70 2.26
C CYS A 18 3.55 -19.55 1.44
N ALA A 19 2.27 -19.57 1.83
CA ALA A 19 1.20 -20.11 1.01
C ALA A 19 0.67 -19.06 0.04
N ILE A 20 0.82 -19.30 -1.25
CA ILE A 20 0.30 -18.46 -2.32
C ILE A 20 -0.93 -19.11 -2.94
N LYS A 21 -1.99 -18.33 -3.08
CA LYS A 21 -3.21 -18.81 -3.69
C LYS A 21 -3.06 -18.84 -5.21
N SER A 22 -3.01 -20.05 -5.81
CA SER A 22 -2.78 -20.25 -7.24
C SER A 22 -4.00 -19.91 -8.09
N SER A 23 -5.23 -20.11 -7.61
CA SER A 23 -6.44 -19.75 -8.33
C SER A 23 -7.53 -19.21 -7.42
N SER A 24 -8.25 -18.21 -7.91
CA SER A 24 -9.45 -17.69 -7.28
C SER A 24 -10.58 -17.73 -8.31
N LYS A 25 -11.64 -18.46 -7.99
CA LYS A 25 -12.90 -18.39 -8.76
C LYS A 25 -13.64 -17.08 -8.42
N GLU A 26 -12.92 -15.96 -8.59
CA GLU A 26 -13.46 -14.62 -8.35
C GLU A 26 -14.12 -14.06 -9.61
N ASN A 27 -15.00 -13.10 -9.39
CA ASN A 27 -15.64 -12.36 -10.48
C ASN A 27 -14.56 -11.67 -11.34
N LYS A 28 -14.63 -11.79 -12.66
CA LYS A 28 -13.62 -11.24 -13.60
C LYS A 28 -13.31 -9.75 -13.35
N LEU A 29 -14.31 -8.97 -12.96
CA LEU A 29 -14.15 -7.55 -12.64
C LEU A 29 -13.29 -7.34 -11.40
N MET A 30 -13.50 -8.14 -10.36
CA MET A 30 -12.73 -8.07 -9.10
C MET A 30 -11.29 -8.52 -9.31
N TYR A 31 -11.06 -9.52 -10.15
CA TYR A 31 -9.73 -9.97 -10.55
C TYR A 31 -8.99 -8.87 -11.32
N TRP A 32 -9.65 -8.21 -12.26
CA TRP A 32 -9.07 -7.10 -13.02
C TRP A 32 -8.70 -5.92 -12.13
N ALA A 33 -9.61 -5.49 -11.24
CA ALA A 33 -9.37 -4.40 -10.30
C ALA A 33 -8.17 -4.71 -9.37
N ARG A 34 -8.10 -5.95 -8.87
CA ARG A 34 -6.98 -6.41 -8.03
C ARG A 34 -5.66 -6.44 -8.80
N SER A 35 -5.66 -6.93 -10.03
CA SER A 35 -4.46 -6.95 -10.88
C SER A 35 -3.97 -5.55 -11.22
N CYS A 36 -4.88 -4.62 -11.46
CA CYS A 36 -4.55 -3.21 -11.68
C CYS A 36 -3.92 -2.59 -10.42
N TYR A 37 -4.49 -2.85 -9.25
CA TYR A 37 -3.95 -2.42 -7.96
C TYR A 37 -2.54 -2.96 -7.72
N TYR A 38 -2.30 -4.26 -7.91
CA TYR A 38 -0.96 -4.83 -7.71
C TYR A 38 0.07 -4.28 -8.72
N LYS A 39 -0.31 -4.09 -9.99
CA LYS A 39 0.56 -3.45 -10.98
C LYS A 39 0.91 -2.02 -10.60
N MET A 40 -0.05 -1.27 -10.10
CA MET A 40 0.17 0.10 -9.63
C MET A 40 1.12 0.11 -8.42
N ILE A 41 0.88 -0.72 -7.41
CA ILE A 41 1.75 -0.82 -6.22
C ILE A 41 3.15 -1.28 -6.60
N LYS A 42 3.29 -2.31 -7.45
CA LYS A 42 4.59 -2.79 -7.91
C LYS A 42 5.43 -1.69 -8.57
N LYS A 43 4.79 -0.77 -9.30
CA LYS A 43 5.46 0.37 -9.93
C LYS A 43 5.80 1.50 -8.94
N MET A 44 5.04 1.64 -7.87
CA MET A 44 5.12 2.76 -6.92
C MET A 44 5.81 2.40 -5.60
N SER A 45 5.86 1.12 -5.25
CA SER A 45 6.50 0.60 -4.04
C SER A 45 7.99 0.35 -4.28
N SER A 46 8.80 0.65 -3.28
CA SER A 46 10.23 0.27 -3.26
C SER A 46 10.45 -1.19 -2.86
N VAL A 47 9.39 -1.89 -2.46
CA VAL A 47 9.43 -3.30 -2.00
C VAL A 47 8.53 -4.13 -2.90
N GLU A 48 9.05 -5.26 -3.41
CA GLU A 48 8.27 -6.19 -4.22
C GLU A 48 7.29 -6.96 -3.34
N GLN A 49 6.04 -6.51 -3.32
CA GLN A 49 4.99 -7.18 -2.55
C GLN A 49 4.68 -8.57 -3.11
N ILE A 50 4.45 -9.52 -2.19
CA ILE A 50 4.12 -10.90 -2.54
C ILE A 50 2.67 -10.95 -3.03
N GLU A 51 2.51 -11.19 -4.34
CA GLU A 51 1.19 -11.31 -4.95
C GLU A 51 0.46 -12.55 -4.41
N HIS A 52 -0.86 -12.42 -4.19
CA HIS A 52 -1.73 -13.51 -3.74
C HIS A 52 -1.35 -14.19 -2.41
N PHE A 53 -0.50 -13.56 -1.60
CA PHE A 53 -0.16 -14.07 -0.29
C PHE A 53 -1.35 -14.01 0.66
N THR A 54 -1.75 -15.15 1.21
CA THR A 54 -2.95 -15.27 2.06
C THR A 54 -2.70 -14.87 3.52
N GLY A 55 -1.44 -14.71 3.93
CA GLY A 55 -1.03 -14.55 5.32
C GLY A 55 -0.79 -15.89 6.03
N PHE A 56 -1.08 -17.02 5.37
CA PHE A 56 -0.75 -18.35 5.88
C PHE A 56 0.69 -18.68 5.51
N ALA A 57 1.56 -18.76 6.50
CA ALA A 57 2.98 -19.04 6.31
C ALA A 57 3.59 -19.67 7.55
N LEU A 58 4.72 -20.36 7.35
CA LEU A 58 5.62 -20.74 8.43
C LEU A 58 6.71 -19.68 8.54
N TYR A 59 6.97 -19.25 9.77
CA TYR A 59 8.02 -18.27 10.08
C TYR A 59 9.04 -18.88 11.03
N ASP A 60 10.31 -18.78 10.68
CA ASP A 60 11.41 -19.17 11.54
C ASP A 60 11.50 -18.25 12.78
N ARG A 61 12.09 -18.78 13.84
CA ARG A 61 12.24 -18.04 15.10
C ARG A 61 13.06 -16.76 14.95
N ASP A 62 14.05 -16.76 14.09
CA ASP A 62 14.89 -15.59 13.84
C ASP A 62 14.06 -14.44 13.26
N PHE A 63 13.17 -14.74 12.29
CA PHE A 63 12.26 -13.76 11.74
C PHE A 63 11.32 -13.18 12.81
N ILE A 64 10.76 -14.05 13.65
CA ILE A 64 9.87 -13.61 14.75
C ILE A 64 10.61 -12.74 15.76
N ASN A 65 11.88 -13.02 16.05
CA ASN A 65 12.68 -12.20 16.96
C ASN A 65 12.94 -10.81 16.37
N VAL A 66 13.24 -10.72 15.07
CA VAL A 66 13.37 -9.43 14.37
C VAL A 66 12.04 -8.68 14.41
N LEU A 67 10.92 -9.36 14.11
CA LEU A 67 9.59 -8.74 14.12
C LEU A 67 9.21 -8.16 15.50
N LYS A 68 9.57 -8.84 16.58
CA LYS A 68 9.34 -8.35 17.95
C LYS A 68 10.11 -7.08 18.30
N ASN A 69 11.29 -6.90 17.69
CA ASN A 69 12.15 -5.73 17.91
C ASN A 69 11.75 -4.54 17.01
N LEU A 70 10.96 -4.79 15.97
CA LEU A 70 10.38 -3.74 15.15
C LEU A 70 9.21 -3.11 15.91
N ASN A 71 9.37 -2.10 16.70
CA ASN A 71 8.31 -1.36 17.38
C ASN A 71 7.34 -0.66 16.40
N ASP A 72 6.76 -1.39 15.44
CA ASP A 72 5.87 -0.88 14.39
C ASP A 72 4.44 -1.41 14.62
N PRO A 73 3.55 -0.65 15.24
CA PRO A 73 2.13 -0.99 15.39
C PRO A 73 1.27 -0.26 14.32
N PRO A 74 0.40 -0.95 13.59
CA PRO A 74 0.23 -2.40 13.42
C PRO A 74 1.12 -2.96 12.31
N PRO A 75 1.86 -4.03 12.56
CA PRO A 75 2.79 -4.57 11.57
C PRO A 75 2.05 -5.13 10.36
N PHE A 76 2.31 -4.55 9.19
CA PHE A 76 1.83 -5.12 7.93
C PHE A 76 2.75 -6.27 7.50
N ILE A 77 2.51 -7.45 8.08
CA ILE A 77 3.39 -8.64 7.95
C ILE A 77 3.72 -8.96 6.49
N ARG A 78 2.77 -8.77 5.55
CA ARG A 78 3.01 -9.06 4.13
C ARG A 78 4.14 -8.23 3.52
N GLY A 79 4.23 -6.98 3.91
CA GLY A 79 5.30 -6.10 3.45
C GLY A 79 6.62 -6.37 4.17
N ILE A 80 6.58 -6.60 5.48
CA ILE A 80 7.77 -6.90 6.28
C ILE A 80 8.46 -8.17 5.79
N VAL A 81 7.70 -9.21 5.43
CA VAL A 81 8.23 -10.44 4.82
C VAL A 81 9.00 -10.16 3.54
N ALA A 82 8.52 -9.23 2.73
CA ALA A 82 9.18 -8.83 1.49
C ALA A 82 10.40 -7.92 1.74
N GLU A 83 10.33 -7.06 2.75
CA GLU A 83 11.35 -6.04 3.05
C GLU A 83 12.59 -6.63 3.73
N LEU A 84 12.40 -7.54 4.68
CA LEU A 84 13.50 -8.12 5.45
C LEU A 84 14.40 -9.08 4.65
N GLY A 85 13.98 -9.50 3.47
CA GLY A 85 14.82 -10.27 2.55
C GLY A 85 15.27 -11.65 3.04
N PHE A 86 14.58 -12.24 4.01
CA PHE A 86 14.86 -13.62 4.44
C PHE A 86 14.66 -14.63 3.29
N LYS A 87 15.43 -15.71 3.28
CA LYS A 87 15.31 -16.79 2.31
C LYS A 87 13.91 -17.39 2.37
N ARG A 88 13.11 -17.14 1.32
CA ARG A 88 11.68 -17.47 1.24
C ARG A 88 11.42 -18.55 0.21
N LYS A 89 10.45 -19.41 0.49
CA LYS A 89 9.84 -20.34 -0.44
C LYS A 89 8.36 -20.09 -0.54
N ASP A 90 7.88 -20.01 -1.77
CA ASP A 90 6.46 -19.83 -2.06
C ASP A 90 5.88 -21.18 -2.49
N ILE A 91 4.81 -21.62 -1.81
CA ILE A 91 4.09 -22.86 -2.12
C ILE A 91 2.68 -22.49 -2.58
N GLU A 92 2.36 -22.89 -3.78
CA GLU A 92 1.03 -22.69 -4.33
C GLU A 92 0.01 -23.66 -3.76
N PHE A 93 -1.18 -23.17 -3.47
CA PHE A 93 -2.28 -24.00 -3.02
C PHE A 93 -3.63 -23.51 -3.56
N GLU A 94 -4.53 -24.44 -3.75
CA GLU A 94 -5.95 -24.13 -4.03
C GLU A 94 -6.71 -23.96 -2.73
N GLN A 95 -7.27 -22.78 -2.50
CA GLN A 95 -8.09 -22.57 -1.31
C GLN A 95 -9.45 -23.26 -1.48
N PRO A 96 -9.78 -24.25 -0.65
CA PRO A 96 -11.08 -24.92 -0.71
C PRO A 96 -12.21 -23.92 -0.41
N LYS A 97 -13.38 -24.16 -1.00
CA LYS A 97 -14.57 -23.36 -0.66
C LYS A 97 -14.90 -23.53 0.83
N ARG A 98 -15.23 -22.43 1.47
CA ARG A 98 -15.71 -22.47 2.85
C ARG A 98 -16.94 -23.36 2.97
N LYS A 99 -16.92 -24.29 3.92
CA LYS A 99 -18.07 -25.18 4.21
C LYS A 99 -19.16 -24.45 5.00
N ALA A 100 -18.82 -23.43 5.80
CA ALA A 100 -19.75 -22.62 6.60
C ALA A 100 -19.17 -21.23 6.89
N GLY A 101 -20.04 -20.29 7.27
CA GLY A 101 -19.69 -18.92 7.70
C GLY A 101 -19.72 -17.89 6.57
N LYS A 102 -19.96 -16.62 6.95
CA LYS A 102 -19.89 -15.45 6.05
C LYS A 102 -18.54 -14.78 6.16
N THR A 103 -18.09 -14.12 5.09
CA THR A 103 -16.87 -13.33 5.13
C THR A 103 -17.08 -12.07 5.97
N HIS A 104 -16.13 -11.76 6.86
CA HIS A 104 -16.10 -10.50 7.61
C HIS A 104 -15.54 -9.34 6.78
N ASN A 105 -14.96 -9.61 5.63
CA ASN A 105 -14.38 -8.58 4.79
C ASN A 105 -15.46 -7.78 4.07
N ASN A 106 -15.72 -6.57 4.57
CA ASN A 106 -16.56 -5.57 3.93
C ASN A 106 -15.70 -4.74 2.96
N PHE A 107 -16.36 -3.99 2.08
CA PHE A 107 -15.69 -3.07 1.17
C PHE A 107 -14.77 -2.08 1.90
N TYR A 108 -15.20 -1.53 3.03
CA TYR A 108 -14.39 -0.65 3.88
C TYR A 108 -13.15 -1.34 4.42
N SER A 109 -13.26 -2.55 4.93
CA SER A 109 -12.11 -3.33 5.43
C SER A 109 -11.09 -3.63 4.32
N LEU A 110 -11.55 -3.90 3.10
CA LEU A 110 -10.66 -4.07 1.94
C LEU A 110 -10.00 -2.75 1.52
N TYR A 111 -10.75 -1.65 1.56
CA TYR A 111 -10.23 -0.32 1.30
C TYR A 111 -9.17 0.08 2.33
N ASP A 112 -9.45 -0.09 3.63
CA ASP A 112 -8.50 0.22 4.70
C ASP A 112 -7.21 -0.60 4.57
N ALA A 113 -7.32 -1.90 4.29
CA ALA A 113 -6.14 -2.74 4.06
C ALA A 113 -5.34 -2.31 2.83
N ALA A 114 -6.01 -1.88 1.76
CA ALA A 114 -5.37 -1.38 0.56
C ALA A 114 -4.68 -0.04 0.83
N MET A 115 -5.32 0.88 1.55
CA MET A 115 -4.76 2.18 1.93
C MET A 115 -3.59 2.04 2.90
N LEU A 116 -3.69 1.13 3.88
CA LEU A 116 -2.59 0.83 4.78
C LEU A 116 -1.36 0.32 4.00
N SER A 117 -1.56 -0.61 3.08
CA SER A 117 -0.49 -1.10 2.21
C SER A 117 0.10 0.00 1.34
N PHE A 118 -0.74 0.86 0.76
CA PHE A 118 -0.32 1.98 -0.08
C PHE A 118 0.51 3.00 0.72
N THR A 119 0.03 3.43 1.88
CA THR A 119 0.73 4.43 2.71
C THR A 119 2.02 3.91 3.31
N SER A 120 2.04 2.65 3.76
CA SER A 120 3.23 2.07 4.40
C SER A 120 4.39 1.84 3.41
N TYR A 121 4.09 1.48 2.15
CA TYR A 121 5.13 1.07 1.20
C TYR A 121 5.29 1.99 -0.01
N THR A 122 4.50 3.05 -0.11
CA THR A 122 4.55 3.96 -1.26
C THR A 122 4.96 5.36 -0.84
N LYS A 123 6.22 5.73 -1.09
CA LYS A 123 6.70 7.11 -0.94
C LYS A 123 6.11 8.07 -1.98
N MET A 124 5.50 7.54 -3.03
CA MET A 124 4.93 8.33 -4.14
C MET A 124 3.73 9.18 -3.71
N GLY A 125 2.85 8.67 -2.84
CA GLY A 125 1.70 9.43 -2.36
C GLY A 125 2.12 10.74 -1.67
N LEU A 126 3.12 10.64 -0.80
CA LEU A 126 3.68 11.81 -0.12
C LEU A 126 4.35 12.79 -1.09
N ARG A 127 5.12 12.27 -2.06
CA ARG A 127 5.76 13.10 -3.09
C ARG A 127 4.74 13.84 -3.95
N ILE A 128 3.68 13.16 -4.40
CA ILE A 128 2.60 13.79 -5.18
C ILE A 128 1.93 14.89 -4.36
N ALA A 129 1.58 14.64 -3.09
CA ALA A 129 1.00 15.63 -2.20
C ALA A 129 1.93 16.85 -2.02
N THR A 130 3.23 16.61 -1.83
CA THR A 130 4.23 17.66 -1.69
C THR A 130 4.35 18.49 -2.97
N PHE A 131 4.49 17.87 -4.13
CA PHE A 131 4.59 18.58 -5.40
C PHE A 131 3.30 19.33 -5.76
N ALA A 132 2.14 18.75 -5.49
CA ALA A 132 0.85 19.43 -5.68
C ALA A 132 0.73 20.64 -4.76
N GLY A 133 1.08 20.51 -3.48
CA GLY A 133 1.08 21.63 -2.53
C GLY A 133 2.03 22.74 -2.94
N PHE A 134 3.25 22.39 -3.37
CA PHE A 134 4.21 23.37 -3.89
C PHE A 134 3.70 24.08 -5.15
N GLY A 135 3.12 23.33 -6.09
CA GLY A 135 2.55 23.89 -7.31
C GLY A 135 1.42 24.88 -7.03
N ILE A 136 0.49 24.51 -6.17
CA ILE A 136 -0.62 25.40 -5.75
C ILE A 136 -0.07 26.62 -5.02
N GLY A 137 0.90 26.44 -4.12
CA GLY A 137 1.53 27.52 -3.37
C GLY A 137 2.20 28.54 -4.29
N ILE A 138 3.00 28.08 -5.26
CA ILE A 138 3.64 28.96 -6.25
C ILE A 138 2.60 29.71 -7.09
N LEU A 139 1.57 28.99 -7.56
CA LEU A 139 0.51 29.60 -8.37
C LEU A 139 -0.22 30.70 -7.58
N SER A 140 -0.60 30.42 -6.33
CA SER A 140 -1.25 31.39 -5.45
C SER A 140 -0.36 32.61 -5.17
N PHE A 141 0.94 32.37 -4.97
CA PHE A 141 1.92 33.44 -4.76
C PHE A 141 2.05 34.35 -5.99
N VAL A 142 2.12 33.76 -7.19
CA VAL A 142 2.18 34.53 -8.46
C VAL A 142 0.91 35.35 -8.66
N ILE A 143 -0.27 34.75 -8.48
CA ILE A 143 -1.55 35.45 -8.61
C ILE A 143 -1.64 36.62 -7.60
N GLY A 144 -1.27 36.34 -6.33
CA GLY A 144 -1.25 37.36 -5.29
C GLY A 144 -0.29 38.51 -5.58
N SER A 145 0.92 38.20 -6.09
CA SER A 145 1.92 39.19 -6.47
C SER A 145 1.46 40.05 -7.65
N VAL A 146 0.85 39.45 -8.67
CA VAL A 146 0.28 40.18 -9.82
C VAL A 146 -0.85 41.08 -9.36
N TYR A 147 -1.75 40.56 -8.51
CA TYR A 147 -2.86 41.38 -7.95
C TYR A 147 -2.33 42.55 -7.11
N LEU A 148 -1.33 42.31 -6.26
CA LEU A 148 -0.71 43.35 -5.45
C LEU A 148 -0.08 44.43 -6.33
N THR A 149 0.65 44.03 -7.36
CA THR A 149 1.29 44.96 -8.30
C THR A 149 0.27 45.77 -9.06
N MET A 150 -0.79 45.14 -9.58
CA MET A 150 -1.88 45.85 -10.24
C MET A 150 -2.59 46.83 -9.30
N LYS A 151 -2.80 46.46 -8.05
CA LYS A 151 -3.41 47.33 -7.03
C LYS A 151 -2.53 48.52 -6.70
N LEU A 152 -1.21 48.37 -6.67
CA LEU A 152 -0.30 49.47 -6.41
C LEU A 152 -0.22 50.46 -7.59
N ILE A 153 -0.29 49.97 -8.84
CA ILE A 153 -0.21 50.80 -10.05
C ILE A 153 -1.51 51.54 -10.33
N TRP A 154 -2.65 50.84 -10.13
CA TRP A 154 -3.99 51.38 -10.43
C TRP A 154 -4.87 51.51 -9.18
N TRP A 155 -4.38 52.17 -8.15
CA TRP A 155 -5.03 52.30 -6.83
C TRP A 155 -6.50 52.75 -6.92
N ASP A 156 -6.81 53.73 -7.79
CA ASP A 156 -8.14 54.33 -7.92
C ASP A 156 -9.16 53.48 -8.69
N ARG A 157 -8.73 52.47 -9.42
CA ARG A 157 -9.60 51.57 -10.22
C ARG A 157 -10.13 50.36 -9.47
N PHE A 158 -9.57 50.06 -8.31
CA PHE A 158 -9.98 48.92 -7.51
C PHE A 158 -10.73 49.42 -6.26
N PRO A 159 -12.10 49.36 -6.24
CA PRO A 159 -12.86 49.69 -5.05
C PRO A 159 -12.46 48.81 -3.87
N GLY A 160 -12.38 49.40 -2.68
CA GLY A 160 -12.05 48.70 -1.45
C GLY A 160 -13.06 47.58 -1.20
N GLY A 161 -12.58 46.34 -1.04
CA GLY A 161 -13.43 45.17 -0.80
C GLY A 161 -13.48 44.13 -1.91
N THR A 162 -12.86 44.37 -3.08
CA THR A 162 -12.76 43.39 -4.18
C THR A 162 -11.51 42.51 -4.09
N ALA A 163 -11.07 42.13 -2.89
CA ALA A 163 -10.09 41.07 -2.78
C ALA A 163 -10.76 39.75 -3.23
N PRO A 164 -10.28 39.07 -4.28
CA PRO A 164 -10.81 37.78 -4.61
C PRO A 164 -10.65 36.87 -3.37
N ALA A 165 -11.73 36.23 -2.96
CA ALA A 165 -11.66 35.17 -1.96
C ALA A 165 -10.84 34.04 -2.59
N ILE A 166 -9.57 33.97 -2.23
CA ILE A 166 -8.64 32.93 -2.66
C ILE A 166 -8.64 31.84 -1.63
#